data_f1b3fe92d97dfbb4584738886df11dcd
#
_entry.id   f1b3fe92d97dfbb4584738886df11dcd
#
_cell.length_a   1.000
_cell.length_b   1.000
_cell.length_c   1.000
_cell.angle_alpha   90.00
_cell.angle_beta   90.00
_cell.angle_gamma   90.00
#
_symmetry.space_group_name_H-M   'P 1'
#
loop_
_entity.id
_entity.type
_entity.pdbx_description
1 polymer ?
#
loop_
_entity_poly.entity_id
_entity_poly.type
_entity_poly.pdbx_seq_one_letter_code
_entity_poly.pdbx_strand_id
1 'polypeptide(L)'
;AKDGVPILGICLGMQMLFTESEEFGLHKGLNLINGRVVSFTHPNKVNIKGYKVPHMGWNGIQKPVQYTKWDNTLLKNIKEGDEVYFVHSFYPKLARSDLDCIIGTTVYGNQEFCSVVKKDNITGTQFHPEKSGKVGLSIIKTFCEVNRL
;
A
#
# COMPACT_ATOMS: atom_id res chain seq x y z
N ALA A 1 -8.84 1.70 -15.79
CA ALA A 1 -9.60 0.86 -14.85
C ALA A 1 -10.86 0.27 -15.49
N LYS A 2 -11.75 1.13 -16.02
CA LYS A 2 -13.05 0.68 -16.57
C LYS A 2 -12.94 -0.31 -17.73
N ASP A 3 -11.88 -0.25 -18.51
CA ASP A 3 -11.64 -1.14 -19.66
C ASP A 3 -10.94 -2.45 -19.28
N GLY A 4 -10.81 -2.75 -17.99
CA GLY A 4 -10.17 -3.96 -17.48
C GLY A 4 -8.64 -4.00 -17.62
N VAL A 5 -8.01 -2.92 -18.10
CA VAL A 5 -6.54 -2.85 -18.21
C VAL A 5 -5.94 -2.88 -16.79
N PRO A 6 -4.98 -3.80 -16.52
CA PRO A 6 -4.33 -3.89 -15.22
C PRO A 6 -3.58 -2.60 -14.86
N ILE A 7 -3.77 -2.14 -13.64
CA ILE A 7 -3.15 -0.91 -13.10
C ILE A 7 -2.32 -1.26 -11.88
N LEU A 8 -1.08 -0.79 -11.84
CA LEU A 8 -0.22 -0.79 -10.65
C LEU A 8 0.07 0.64 -10.22
N GLY A 9 -0.52 1.08 -9.12
CA GLY A 9 -0.20 2.34 -8.46
C GLY A 9 0.95 2.17 -7.48
N ILE A 10 2.04 2.93 -7.62
CA ILE A 10 3.20 2.87 -6.72
C ILE A 10 3.27 4.16 -5.90
N CYS A 11 3.38 4.04 -4.58
CA CYS A 11 3.51 5.13 -3.62
C CYS A 11 2.39 6.19 -3.80
N LEU A 12 2.69 7.37 -4.31
CA LEU A 12 1.71 8.38 -4.64
C LEU A 12 0.65 7.85 -5.62
N GLY A 13 1.05 7.02 -6.59
CA GLY A 13 0.12 6.37 -7.52
C GLY A 13 -0.90 5.47 -6.82
N MET A 14 -0.52 4.75 -5.75
CA MET A 14 -1.46 4.03 -4.90
C MET A 14 -2.41 4.99 -4.19
N GLN A 15 -1.88 6.06 -3.60
CA GLN A 15 -2.67 7.04 -2.86
C GLN A 15 -3.72 7.73 -3.74
N MET A 16 -3.40 7.98 -5.01
CA MET A 16 -4.34 8.56 -5.98
C MET A 16 -5.55 7.66 -6.27
N LEU A 17 -5.49 6.35 -6.01
CA LEU A 17 -6.61 5.43 -6.24
C LEU A 17 -7.79 5.68 -5.28
N PHE A 18 -7.53 6.31 -4.12
CA PHE A 18 -8.51 6.52 -3.06
C PHE A 18 -9.45 7.68 -3.33
N THR A 19 -10.48 7.84 -2.47
CA THR A 19 -11.50 8.89 -2.59
C THR A 19 -10.89 10.27 -2.42
N GLU A 20 -10.02 10.44 -1.42
CA GLU A 20 -9.45 11.74 -1.05
C GLU A 20 -8.14 11.61 -0.29
N SER A 21 -7.38 12.69 -0.24
CA SER A 21 -6.12 12.83 0.48
C SER A 21 -6.10 14.10 1.32
N GLU A 22 -5.51 14.01 2.52
CA GLU A 22 -5.29 15.15 3.43
C GLU A 22 -3.92 15.83 3.23
N GLU A 23 -3.11 15.36 2.26
CA GLU A 23 -1.78 15.92 2.01
C GLU A 23 -1.89 17.33 1.41
N PHE A 24 -1.32 18.32 2.13
CA PHE A 24 -1.38 19.76 1.80
C PHE A 24 -2.81 20.32 1.66
N GLY A 25 -3.77 19.75 2.36
CA GLY A 25 -5.19 20.08 2.30
C GLY A 25 -6.04 18.92 1.81
N LEU A 26 -7.34 19.11 1.71
CA LEU A 26 -8.25 18.05 1.24
C LEU A 26 -8.34 18.05 -0.28
N HIS A 27 -7.84 17.02 -0.90
CA HIS A 27 -7.84 16.83 -2.35
C HIS A 27 -8.60 15.55 -2.73
N LYS A 28 -9.35 15.60 -3.84
CA LYS A 28 -10.04 14.44 -4.39
C LYS A 28 -9.05 13.54 -5.15
N GLY A 29 -9.15 12.23 -4.93
CA GLY A 29 -8.48 11.21 -5.73
C GLY A 29 -9.35 10.66 -6.85
N LEU A 30 -8.96 9.52 -7.40
CA LEU A 30 -9.68 8.86 -8.51
C LEU A 30 -10.93 8.10 -8.05
N ASN A 31 -11.12 7.93 -6.75
CA ASN A 31 -12.26 7.23 -6.13
C ASN A 31 -12.51 5.82 -6.70
N LEU A 32 -11.44 5.08 -6.95
CA LEU A 32 -11.51 3.67 -7.38
C LEU A 32 -11.57 2.72 -6.19
N ILE A 33 -11.01 3.13 -5.05
CA ILE A 33 -11.06 2.43 -3.76
C ILE A 33 -11.57 3.43 -2.72
N ASN A 34 -12.59 3.05 -1.95
CA ASN A 34 -13.14 3.93 -0.93
C ASN A 34 -12.20 4.04 0.27
N GLY A 35 -11.83 5.25 0.62
CA GLY A 35 -10.93 5.53 1.72
C GLY A 35 -10.31 6.91 1.61
N ARG A 36 -9.48 7.23 2.60
CA ARG A 36 -8.80 8.52 2.72
C ARG A 36 -7.31 8.29 2.97
N VAL A 37 -6.49 9.06 2.31
CA VAL A 37 -5.05 9.13 2.59
C VAL A 37 -4.84 10.10 3.74
N VAL A 38 -4.23 9.61 4.83
CA VAL A 38 -4.04 10.34 6.10
C VAL A 38 -2.58 10.37 6.52
N SER A 39 -2.19 11.37 7.31
CA SER A 39 -0.84 11.48 7.85
C SER A 39 -0.59 10.48 8.99
N PHE A 40 0.67 10.03 9.13
CA PHE A 40 1.14 9.34 10.34
C PHE A 40 1.11 10.23 11.58
N THR A 41 1.27 11.53 11.42
CA THR A 41 1.19 12.49 12.52
C THR A 41 -0.23 13.01 12.66
N HIS A 42 -0.94 12.60 13.72
CA HIS A 42 -2.17 13.28 14.09
C HIS A 42 -1.82 14.68 14.59
N PRO A 43 -2.54 15.75 14.19
CA PRO A 43 -2.24 17.13 14.61
C PRO A 43 -2.20 17.33 16.11
N ASN A 44 -2.76 16.41 16.90
CA ASN A 44 -2.81 16.42 18.37
C ASN A 44 -1.88 15.40 19.04
N LYS A 45 -0.99 14.71 18.34
CA LYS A 45 -0.05 13.75 18.94
C LYS A 45 1.39 14.19 18.72
N VAL A 46 1.89 14.90 19.70
CA VAL A 46 3.30 15.18 19.93
C VAL A 46 4.06 13.87 20.05
N ASN A 47 5.10 13.71 19.24
CA ASN A 47 6.19 12.72 19.35
C ASN A 47 5.76 11.37 19.94
N ILE A 48 5.30 10.44 19.09
CA ILE A 48 5.32 9.04 19.47
C ILE A 48 6.81 8.65 19.54
N LYS A 49 7.31 8.45 20.76
CA LYS A 49 8.67 7.98 20.99
C LYS A 49 8.95 6.78 20.08
N GLY A 50 9.89 6.90 19.17
CA GLY A 50 10.46 5.77 18.46
C GLY A 50 10.33 5.73 16.94
N TYR A 51 9.59 6.63 16.28
CA TYR A 51 9.64 6.70 14.83
C TYR A 51 9.57 8.13 14.27
N LYS A 52 10.20 8.32 13.12
CA LYS A 52 10.28 9.60 12.43
C LYS A 52 9.28 9.63 11.28
N VAL A 53 8.73 10.81 10.98
CA VAL A 53 7.99 11.04 9.74
C VAL A 53 8.86 11.90 8.84
N PRO A 54 9.07 11.49 7.58
CA PRO A 54 8.50 10.35 6.87
C PRO A 54 8.97 8.98 7.38
N HIS A 55 8.12 7.94 7.18
CA HIS A 55 8.56 6.55 7.18
C HIS A 55 9.51 6.35 6.01
N MET A 56 10.78 6.21 6.30
CA MET A 56 11.85 6.07 5.30
C MET A 56 12.76 4.90 5.68
N GLY A 57 12.87 3.93 4.77
CA GLY A 57 13.73 2.77 4.96
C GLY A 57 13.05 1.45 4.59
N TRP A 58 13.71 0.36 4.97
CA TRP A 58 13.27 -1.01 4.73
C TRP A 58 12.34 -1.47 5.83
N ASN A 59 11.25 -2.14 5.47
CA ASN A 59 10.30 -2.68 6.41
C ASN A 59 9.55 -3.87 5.81
N GLY A 60 9.08 -4.79 6.65
CA GLY A 60 8.46 -6.04 6.24
C GLY A 60 6.98 -5.89 5.85
N ILE A 61 6.56 -6.68 4.85
CA ILE A 61 5.16 -6.83 4.50
C ILE A 61 4.56 -7.97 5.31
N GLN A 62 3.40 -7.73 5.92
CA GLN A 62 2.64 -8.71 6.70
C GLN A 62 1.35 -9.08 5.98
N LYS A 63 0.82 -10.27 6.27
CA LYS A 63 -0.52 -10.65 5.85
C LYS A 63 -1.56 -10.03 6.77
N PRO A 64 -2.60 -9.36 6.25
CA PRO A 64 -3.76 -9.01 7.07
C PRO A 64 -4.39 -10.28 7.66
N VAL A 65 -5.00 -10.16 8.84
CA VAL A 65 -5.59 -11.32 9.57
C VAL A 65 -6.59 -12.10 8.72
N GLN A 66 -7.33 -11.45 7.83
CA GLN A 66 -8.29 -12.06 6.92
C GLN A 66 -7.64 -12.79 5.73
N TYR A 67 -6.36 -12.56 5.46
CA TYR A 67 -5.63 -13.18 4.35
C TYR A 67 -4.69 -14.27 4.86
N THR A 68 -4.99 -15.53 4.55
CA THR A 68 -4.10 -16.64 4.89
C THR A 68 -3.05 -16.91 3.82
N LYS A 69 -3.32 -16.51 2.57
CA LYS A 69 -2.43 -16.74 1.41
C LYS A 69 -2.44 -15.56 0.46
N TRP A 70 -1.34 -15.37 -0.26
CA TRP A 70 -1.18 -14.37 -1.32
C TRP A 70 -1.33 -14.95 -2.74
N ASP A 71 -1.92 -16.14 -2.86
CA ASP A 71 -2.16 -16.78 -4.15
C ASP A 71 -2.97 -15.85 -5.08
N ASN A 72 -2.64 -15.85 -6.38
CA ASN A 72 -3.26 -14.99 -7.38
C ASN A 72 -3.14 -13.47 -7.13
N THR A 73 -2.13 -13.06 -6.37
CA THR A 73 -1.77 -11.66 -6.17
C THR A 73 -0.32 -11.41 -6.60
N LEU A 74 0.08 -10.14 -6.70
CA LEU A 74 1.49 -9.78 -6.95
C LEU A 74 2.43 -10.24 -5.83
N LEU A 75 1.90 -10.64 -4.66
CA LEU A 75 2.67 -11.11 -3.51
C LEU A 75 2.84 -12.65 -3.45
N LYS A 76 2.34 -13.41 -4.43
CA LYS A 76 2.36 -14.90 -4.40
C LYS A 76 3.74 -15.52 -4.16
N ASN A 77 4.81 -14.84 -4.60
CA ASN A 77 6.19 -15.31 -4.48
C ASN A 77 6.96 -14.63 -3.32
N ILE A 78 6.27 -13.89 -2.46
CA ILE A 78 6.84 -13.15 -1.33
C ILE A 78 6.55 -13.91 -0.03
N LYS A 79 7.50 -13.88 0.88
CA LYS A 79 7.32 -14.41 2.23
C LYS A 79 6.87 -13.28 3.16
N GLU A 80 6.05 -13.61 4.13
CA GLU A 80 5.70 -12.69 5.20
C GLU A 80 6.96 -12.23 5.93
N GLY A 81 7.08 -10.92 6.12
CA GLY A 81 8.27 -10.30 6.67
C GLY A 81 9.34 -9.91 5.65
N ASP A 82 9.21 -10.30 4.36
CA ASP A 82 10.14 -9.82 3.33
C ASP A 82 10.13 -8.29 3.29
N GLU A 83 11.34 -7.70 3.30
CA GLU A 83 11.52 -6.26 3.41
C GLU A 83 11.47 -5.55 2.05
N VAL A 84 10.80 -4.40 2.03
CA VAL A 84 10.69 -3.50 0.89
C VAL A 84 10.96 -2.07 1.32
N TYR A 85 11.28 -1.18 0.37
CA TYR A 85 11.67 0.19 0.65
C TYR A 85 10.48 1.15 0.64
N PHE A 86 10.33 1.89 1.74
CA PHE A 86 9.31 2.91 1.95
C PHE A 86 9.92 4.31 2.00
N VAL A 87 9.20 5.31 1.51
CA VAL A 87 9.45 6.73 1.72
C VAL A 87 8.14 7.50 1.60
N HIS A 88 7.43 7.69 2.72
CA HIS A 88 6.13 8.39 2.72
C HIS A 88 5.78 8.95 4.09
N SER A 89 5.00 10.03 4.11
CA SER A 89 4.46 10.66 5.32
C SER A 89 2.97 10.39 5.52
N PHE A 90 2.30 9.95 4.45
CA PHE A 90 0.87 9.65 4.40
C PHE A 90 0.65 8.20 4.00
N TYR A 91 -0.48 7.62 4.40
CA TYR A 91 -0.86 6.25 4.08
C TYR A 91 -2.37 6.14 3.88
N PRO A 92 -2.86 5.17 3.09
CA PRO A 92 -4.29 5.00 2.88
C PRO A 92 -4.95 4.30 4.07
N LYS A 93 -6.08 4.86 4.50
CA LYS A 93 -7.02 4.27 5.46
C LYS A 93 -8.31 3.95 4.71
N LEU A 94 -8.57 2.66 4.51
CA LEU A 94 -9.71 2.20 3.74
C LEU A 94 -11.02 2.37 4.51
N ALA A 95 -12.10 2.64 3.78
CA ALA A 95 -13.45 2.57 4.31
C ALA A 95 -13.86 1.12 4.60
N ARG A 96 -14.86 0.92 5.47
CA ARG A 96 -15.34 -0.43 5.84
C ARG A 96 -15.77 -1.26 4.64
N SER A 97 -16.33 -0.63 3.61
CA SER A 97 -16.77 -1.28 2.37
C SER A 97 -15.65 -1.92 1.56
N ASP A 98 -14.42 -1.46 1.71
CA ASP A 98 -13.27 -1.87 0.89
C ASP A 98 -12.13 -2.48 1.72
N LEU A 99 -12.37 -2.87 2.97
CA LEU A 99 -11.34 -3.50 3.81
C LEU A 99 -10.79 -4.80 3.21
N ASP A 100 -11.63 -5.55 2.48
CA ASP A 100 -11.24 -6.77 1.79
C ASP A 100 -10.24 -6.53 0.64
N CYS A 101 -10.07 -5.26 0.23
CA CYS A 101 -9.05 -4.90 -0.75
C CYS A 101 -7.63 -4.88 -0.18
N ILE A 102 -7.46 -4.89 1.14
CA ILE A 102 -6.14 -4.91 1.80
C ILE A 102 -5.57 -6.31 1.69
N ILE A 103 -4.49 -6.48 0.94
CA ILE A 103 -3.79 -7.76 0.79
C ILE A 103 -2.41 -7.78 1.46
N GLY A 104 -1.92 -6.62 1.89
CA GLY A 104 -0.67 -6.50 2.64
C GLY A 104 -0.72 -5.33 3.60
N THR A 105 -0.17 -5.52 4.81
CA THR A 105 0.01 -4.49 5.83
C THR A 105 1.47 -4.38 6.24
N THR A 106 1.82 -3.30 6.89
CA THR A 106 3.16 -3.05 7.46
C THR A 106 2.99 -2.32 8.77
N VAL A 107 3.84 -2.64 9.75
CA VAL A 107 3.86 -1.96 11.05
C VAL A 107 5.00 -0.96 11.06
N TYR A 108 4.71 0.31 11.35
CA TYR A 108 5.70 1.35 11.56
C TYR A 108 5.47 2.04 12.90
N GLY A 109 6.44 1.93 13.79
CA GLY A 109 6.27 2.29 15.19
C GLY A 109 5.21 1.40 15.84
N ASN A 110 4.12 2.00 16.30
CA ASN A 110 2.96 1.31 16.85
C ASN A 110 1.71 1.36 15.93
N GLN A 111 1.91 1.79 14.67
CA GLN A 111 0.85 1.94 13.69
C GLN A 111 0.96 0.86 12.62
N GLU A 112 -0.04 -0.01 12.55
CA GLU A 112 -0.25 -0.85 11.37
C GLU A 112 -0.98 -0.04 10.29
N PHE A 113 -0.52 -0.15 9.05
CA PHE A 113 -1.12 0.53 7.90
C PHE A 113 -1.18 -0.37 6.68
N CYS A 114 -2.10 -0.05 5.78
CA CYS A 114 -2.24 -0.73 4.50
C CYS A 114 -1.04 -0.41 3.60
N SER A 115 -0.27 -1.42 3.23
CA SER A 115 0.89 -1.29 2.34
C SER A 115 0.67 -1.85 0.95
N VAL A 116 -0.34 -2.72 0.77
CA VAL A 116 -0.73 -3.27 -0.55
C VAL A 116 -2.25 -3.42 -0.62
N VAL A 117 -2.83 -2.90 -1.71
CA VAL A 117 -4.26 -3.09 -2.05
C VAL A 117 -4.42 -3.83 -3.37
N LYS A 118 -5.54 -4.56 -3.48
CA LYS A 118 -6.00 -5.15 -4.75
C LYS A 118 -7.52 -5.07 -4.83
N LYS A 119 -8.03 -4.49 -5.92
CA LYS A 119 -9.45 -4.45 -6.26
C LYS A 119 -9.60 -4.66 -7.75
N ASP A 120 -10.22 -5.76 -8.15
CA ASP A 120 -10.37 -6.16 -9.56
C ASP A 120 -9.02 -6.14 -10.32
N ASN A 121 -8.91 -5.32 -11.36
CA ASN A 121 -7.70 -5.11 -12.16
C ASN A 121 -6.76 -4.02 -11.60
N ILE A 122 -7.07 -3.47 -10.43
CA ILE A 122 -6.30 -2.40 -9.80
C ILE A 122 -5.48 -2.97 -8.65
N THR A 123 -4.20 -2.64 -8.61
CA THR A 123 -3.29 -2.97 -7.52
C THR A 123 -2.51 -1.74 -7.11
N GLY A 124 -2.24 -1.58 -5.83
CA GLY A 124 -1.44 -0.47 -5.29
C GLY A 124 -0.42 -0.94 -4.27
N THR A 125 0.78 -0.37 -4.30
CA THR A 125 1.83 -0.56 -3.29
C THR A 125 2.24 0.78 -2.69
N GLN A 126 2.30 0.89 -1.36
CA GLN A 126 2.79 2.09 -0.69
C GLN A 126 4.31 2.20 -0.75
N PHE A 127 4.99 1.08 -0.77
CA PHE A 127 6.43 1.00 -0.99
C PHE A 127 6.79 1.14 -2.47
N HIS A 128 8.08 1.31 -2.73
CA HIS A 128 8.67 1.39 -4.06
C HIS A 128 9.25 0.03 -4.46
N PRO A 129 8.52 -0.83 -5.19
CA PRO A 129 9.06 -2.12 -5.60
C PRO A 129 10.30 -1.96 -6.49
N GLU A 130 10.37 -0.91 -7.31
CA GLU A 130 11.53 -0.60 -8.15
C GLU A 130 12.81 -0.25 -7.36
N LYS A 131 12.66 0.08 -6.05
CA LYS A 131 13.76 0.35 -5.11
C LYS A 131 13.96 -0.75 -4.07
N SER A 132 13.19 -1.84 -4.17
CA SER A 132 13.16 -2.91 -3.16
C SER A 132 13.98 -4.15 -3.56
N GLY A 133 15.02 -3.97 -4.36
CA GLY A 133 15.96 -5.02 -4.73
C GLY A 133 15.29 -6.25 -5.36
N LYS A 134 15.74 -7.44 -5.01
CA LYS A 134 15.22 -8.70 -5.57
C LYS A 134 13.75 -8.96 -5.21
N VAL A 135 13.35 -8.61 -3.99
CA VAL A 135 11.95 -8.73 -3.52
C VAL A 135 11.04 -7.86 -4.38
N GLY A 136 11.40 -6.59 -4.56
CA GLY A 136 10.63 -5.67 -5.39
C GLY A 136 10.55 -6.08 -6.85
N LEU A 137 11.64 -6.54 -7.45
CA LEU A 137 11.64 -7.07 -8.82
C LEU A 137 10.74 -8.30 -8.96
N SER A 138 10.73 -9.19 -7.97
CA SER A 138 9.83 -10.34 -7.92
C SER A 138 8.36 -9.90 -7.89
N ILE A 139 8.03 -8.86 -7.12
CA ILE A 139 6.69 -8.28 -7.06
C ILE A 139 6.24 -7.74 -8.43
N ILE A 140 7.10 -6.93 -9.10
CA ILE A 140 6.80 -6.37 -10.43
C ILE A 140 6.61 -7.50 -11.45
N LYS A 141 7.54 -8.46 -11.49
CA LYS A 141 7.45 -9.63 -12.38
C LYS A 141 6.15 -10.39 -12.16
N THR A 142 5.81 -10.65 -10.89
CA THR A 142 4.59 -11.37 -10.53
C THR A 142 3.33 -10.59 -10.93
N PHE A 143 3.33 -9.26 -10.80
CA PHE A 143 2.22 -8.42 -11.29
C PHE A 143 2.00 -8.63 -12.79
N CYS A 144 3.07 -8.62 -13.61
CA CYS A 144 2.97 -8.88 -15.03
C CYS A 144 2.44 -10.28 -15.32
N GLU A 145 2.96 -11.31 -14.64
CA GLU A 145 2.56 -12.71 -14.82
C GLU A 145 1.07 -12.95 -14.50
N VAL A 146 0.59 -12.46 -13.35
CA VAL A 146 -0.81 -12.69 -12.94
C VAL A 146 -1.82 -11.93 -13.80
N ASN A 147 -1.38 -10.88 -14.46
CA ASN A 147 -2.19 -10.07 -15.37
C ASN A 147 -1.94 -10.41 -16.87
N ARG A 148 -1.08 -11.39 -17.16
CA ARG A 148 -0.73 -11.81 -18.53
C ARG A 148 -0.22 -10.67 -19.43
N LEU A 149 0.64 -9.81 -18.86
CA LEU A 149 1.30 -8.69 -19.55
C LEU A 149 2.64 -9.10 -20.15
#